data_185433eea2a800db39e4a990d9093c2c
#
_entry.id   185433eea2a800db39e4a990d9093c2c
#
_cell.length_a   1.000
_cell.length_b   1.000
_cell.length_c   1.000
_cell.angle_alpha   90.00
_cell.angle_beta   90.00
_cell.angle_gamma   90.00
#
_symmetry.space_group_name_H-M   'P 1'
#
loop_
_entity.id
_entity.type
_entity.pdbx_description
1 polymer ?
#
loop_
_entity_poly.entity_id
_entity_poly.type
_entity_poly.pdbx_seq_one_letter_code
_entity_poly.pdbx_strand_id
1 'polypeptide(L)'
;MIIANGENATSGYGLSKKDAEELFSSGLDLLTLGNHAWDQRDMLSYIEENPKIIRALNYPDGVPGKGYYKLELLNGKKIIVVQVMLRLFMNLSLDDPFKGIIEFLQKERLGSTCDAIIIDMHGEATSEKKAFGYYVDGQVTAVLGTHTHVPTADSIILPKGTAYQTDVGMSGDYNSIIGFDINNPIHGFVKGYRAEGRFTPATEKITICGALIDIDINTGLAKNITPIQET
;
A
#
# COMPACT_ATOMS: atom_id res chain seq x y z
N MET A 1 -10.89 1.20 11.34
CA MET A 1 -10.41 0.35 10.24
C MET A 1 -8.91 0.41 10.20
N ILE A 2 -8.26 -0.74 10.15
CA ILE A 2 -6.80 -0.88 10.09
C ILE A 2 -6.46 -1.57 8.76
N ILE A 3 -5.70 -0.88 7.91
CA ILE A 3 -5.25 -1.38 6.60
C ILE A 3 -3.73 -1.55 6.69
N ALA A 4 -3.19 -2.64 6.18
CA ALA A 4 -1.75 -2.80 6.07
C ALA A 4 -1.34 -3.26 4.66
N ASN A 5 -0.16 -2.82 4.23
CA ASN A 5 0.48 -3.41 3.07
C ASN A 5 1.24 -4.66 3.52
N GLY A 6 0.82 -5.83 3.02
CA GLY A 6 1.38 -7.14 3.37
C GLY A 6 2.39 -7.68 2.36
N GLU A 7 2.80 -6.86 1.40
CA GLU A 7 3.62 -7.25 0.27
C GLU A 7 4.88 -8.05 0.63
N ASN A 8 5.50 -7.74 1.78
CA ASN A 8 6.77 -8.32 2.20
C ASN A 8 6.66 -9.14 3.50
N ALA A 9 5.43 -9.49 3.93
CA ALA A 9 5.21 -10.15 5.23
C ALA A 9 5.83 -11.53 5.32
N THR A 10 5.92 -12.29 4.22
CA THR A 10 6.51 -13.62 4.21
C THR A 10 7.99 -13.54 3.91
N SER A 11 8.82 -13.47 4.94
CA SER A 11 10.29 -13.48 4.84
C SER A 11 10.85 -12.40 3.89
N GLY A 12 10.18 -11.26 3.79
CA GLY A 12 10.56 -10.13 2.95
C GLY A 12 10.12 -10.21 1.48
N TYR A 13 9.37 -11.24 1.07
CA TYR A 13 8.93 -11.43 -0.32
C TYR A 13 7.54 -12.04 -0.41
N GLY A 14 6.57 -11.23 -0.77
CA GLY A 14 5.18 -11.67 -0.93
C GLY A 14 4.44 -11.89 0.40
N LEU A 15 3.22 -12.37 0.28
CA LEU A 15 2.33 -12.70 1.37
C LEU A 15 1.82 -14.14 1.20
N SER A 16 2.09 -15.03 2.15
CA SER A 16 1.55 -16.37 2.18
C SER A 16 0.15 -16.38 2.79
N LYS A 17 -0.66 -17.40 2.49
CA LYS A 17 -1.97 -17.63 3.12
C LYS A 17 -1.83 -17.63 4.65
N LYS A 18 -0.85 -18.35 5.18
CA LYS A 18 -0.60 -18.47 6.63
C LYS A 18 -0.37 -17.10 7.27
N ASP A 19 0.54 -16.30 6.72
CA ASP A 19 0.88 -15.00 7.28
C ASP A 19 -0.29 -14.00 7.13
N ALA A 20 -1.06 -14.11 6.05
CA ALA A 20 -2.29 -13.32 5.90
C ALA A 20 -3.34 -13.64 6.98
N GLU A 21 -3.54 -14.94 7.29
CA GLU A 21 -4.46 -15.37 8.36
C GLU A 21 -3.99 -14.89 9.74
N GLU A 22 -2.68 -14.92 10.02
CA GLU A 22 -2.10 -14.38 11.25
C GLU A 22 -2.30 -12.86 11.36
N LEU A 23 -2.09 -12.12 10.28
CA LEU A 23 -2.30 -10.68 10.22
C LEU A 23 -3.77 -10.30 10.44
N PHE A 24 -4.72 -10.99 9.82
CA PHE A 24 -6.15 -10.78 10.10
C PHE A 24 -6.51 -11.13 11.54
N SER A 25 -5.94 -12.20 12.10
CA SER A 25 -6.16 -12.61 13.49
C SER A 25 -5.63 -11.58 14.50
N SER A 26 -4.62 -10.79 14.11
CA SER A 26 -4.10 -9.68 14.93
C SER A 26 -4.95 -8.40 14.85
N GLY A 27 -6.04 -8.40 14.07
CA GLY A 27 -7.01 -7.30 14.04
C GLY A 27 -6.93 -6.40 12.81
N LEU A 28 -6.19 -6.78 11.76
CA LEU A 28 -6.22 -6.06 10.49
C LEU A 28 -7.55 -6.29 9.76
N ASP A 29 -8.09 -5.25 9.16
CA ASP A 29 -9.35 -5.29 8.41
C ASP A 29 -9.15 -5.63 6.94
N LEU A 30 -8.00 -5.20 6.36
CA LEU A 30 -7.69 -5.33 4.95
C LEU A 30 -6.18 -5.35 4.70
N LEU A 31 -5.76 -6.14 3.72
CA LEU A 31 -4.38 -6.21 3.25
C LEU A 31 -4.28 -5.76 1.79
N THR A 32 -3.31 -4.89 1.51
CA THR A 32 -2.87 -4.55 0.16
C THR A 32 -1.58 -5.30 -0.16
N LEU A 33 -1.26 -5.45 -1.42
CA LEU A 33 -0.04 -6.08 -1.89
C LEU A 33 0.87 -5.05 -2.59
N GLY A 34 1.70 -5.50 -3.53
CA GLY A 34 2.59 -4.64 -4.33
C GLY A 34 3.25 -5.43 -5.45
N ASN A 35 4.49 -5.09 -5.79
CA ASN A 35 5.21 -5.77 -6.89
C ASN A 35 5.62 -7.21 -6.56
N HIS A 36 5.66 -7.59 -5.28
CA HIS A 36 5.89 -8.96 -4.82
C HIS A 36 4.59 -9.77 -4.60
N ALA A 37 3.45 -9.30 -5.14
CA ALA A 37 2.13 -9.92 -4.93
C ALA A 37 2.09 -11.42 -5.22
N TRP A 38 2.90 -11.90 -6.17
CA TRP A 38 2.89 -13.28 -6.66
C TRP A 38 4.13 -14.10 -6.25
N ASP A 39 4.96 -13.61 -5.34
CA ASP A 39 6.16 -14.31 -4.91
C ASP A 39 5.84 -15.53 -4.02
N GLN A 40 4.66 -15.54 -3.39
CA GLN A 40 4.10 -16.70 -2.71
C GLN A 40 3.03 -17.36 -3.58
N ARG A 41 3.26 -18.63 -3.97
CA ARG A 41 2.39 -19.32 -4.95
C ARG A 41 0.96 -19.56 -4.46
N ASP A 42 0.76 -19.76 -3.16
CA ASP A 42 -0.54 -19.97 -2.56
C ASP A 42 -1.42 -18.72 -2.63
N MET A 43 -0.81 -17.52 -2.76
CA MET A 43 -1.57 -16.27 -2.92
C MET A 43 -2.38 -16.23 -4.21
N LEU A 44 -1.95 -16.88 -5.28
CA LEU A 44 -2.70 -16.93 -6.55
C LEU A 44 -4.12 -17.50 -6.40
N SER A 45 -4.30 -18.49 -5.53
CA SER A 45 -5.62 -19.05 -5.22
C SER A 45 -6.27 -18.35 -4.03
N TYR A 46 -5.50 -18.01 -2.99
CA TYR A 46 -6.06 -17.47 -1.76
C TYR A 46 -6.67 -16.08 -1.92
N ILE A 47 -6.14 -15.25 -2.80
CA ILE A 47 -6.69 -13.91 -3.09
C ILE A 47 -8.11 -13.96 -3.70
N GLU A 48 -8.46 -15.05 -4.41
CA GLU A 48 -9.81 -15.28 -4.92
C GLU A 48 -10.78 -15.73 -3.81
N GLU A 49 -10.27 -16.42 -2.79
CA GLU A 49 -11.05 -16.91 -1.65
C GLU A 49 -11.28 -15.79 -0.62
N ASN A 50 -10.35 -14.84 -0.51
CA ASN A 50 -10.38 -13.78 0.50
C ASN A 50 -10.40 -12.37 -0.12
N PRO A 51 -11.59 -11.76 -0.27
CA PRO A 51 -11.74 -10.44 -0.89
C PRO A 51 -11.12 -9.30 -0.06
N LYS A 52 -10.70 -9.54 1.18
CA LYS A 52 -9.99 -8.58 2.02
C LYS A 52 -8.49 -8.49 1.71
N ILE A 53 -8.01 -9.20 0.70
CA ILE A 53 -6.68 -9.04 0.14
C ILE A 53 -6.86 -8.46 -1.26
N ILE A 54 -6.26 -7.30 -1.52
CA ILE A 54 -6.36 -6.65 -2.82
C ILE A 54 -4.96 -6.47 -3.44
N ARG A 55 -4.94 -6.57 -4.77
CA ARG A 55 -3.76 -6.29 -5.59
C ARG A 55 -3.95 -4.97 -6.33
N ALA A 56 -2.93 -4.49 -7.06
CA ALA A 56 -3.07 -3.25 -7.80
C ALA A 56 -4.22 -3.28 -8.83
N LEU A 57 -4.98 -2.17 -8.89
CA LEU A 57 -6.12 -1.99 -9.79
C LEU A 57 -5.72 -2.13 -11.27
N ASN A 58 -4.54 -1.66 -11.60
CA ASN A 58 -4.03 -1.59 -12.96
C ASN A 58 -3.20 -2.82 -13.39
N TYR A 59 -3.41 -3.99 -12.79
CA TYR A 59 -3.02 -5.25 -13.43
C TYR A 59 -3.93 -5.50 -14.66
N PRO A 60 -3.39 -6.13 -15.73
CA PRO A 60 -4.19 -6.53 -16.88
C PRO A 60 -5.40 -7.41 -16.52
N ASP A 61 -6.39 -7.44 -17.39
CA ASP A 61 -7.57 -8.30 -17.22
C ASP A 61 -7.18 -9.78 -17.08
N GLY A 62 -7.91 -10.50 -16.24
CA GLY A 62 -7.71 -11.93 -15.98
C GLY A 62 -6.68 -12.27 -14.90
N VAL A 63 -6.00 -11.29 -14.32
CA VAL A 63 -5.14 -11.52 -13.15
C VAL A 63 -5.99 -11.76 -11.90
N PRO A 64 -5.69 -12.80 -11.06
CA PRO A 64 -6.46 -13.14 -9.88
C PRO A 64 -6.66 -11.96 -8.90
N GLY A 65 -7.77 -11.97 -8.16
CA GLY A 65 -8.12 -10.98 -7.15
C GLY A 65 -8.63 -9.66 -7.73
N LYS A 66 -8.87 -8.71 -6.83
CA LYS A 66 -9.43 -7.39 -7.17
C LYS A 66 -8.51 -6.27 -6.79
N GLY A 67 -8.64 -5.11 -7.46
CA GLY A 67 -7.86 -3.90 -7.19
C GLY A 67 -8.44 -3.01 -6.11
N TYR A 68 -9.61 -3.35 -5.56
CA TYR A 68 -10.28 -2.59 -4.52
C TYR A 68 -11.16 -3.47 -3.64
N TYR A 69 -11.45 -2.97 -2.45
CA TYR A 69 -12.41 -3.55 -1.51
C TYR A 69 -13.34 -2.46 -0.97
N LYS A 70 -14.65 -2.77 -0.92
CA LYS A 70 -15.68 -1.88 -0.37
C LYS A 70 -16.21 -2.48 0.93
N LEU A 71 -15.94 -1.79 2.03
CA LEU A 71 -16.39 -2.16 3.37
C LEU A 71 -17.56 -1.27 3.79
N GLU A 72 -18.60 -1.89 4.33
CA GLU A 72 -19.66 -1.19 5.05
C GLU A 72 -19.44 -1.36 6.56
N LEU A 73 -19.30 -0.23 7.25
CA LEU A 73 -19.12 -0.18 8.71
C LEU A 73 -20.47 -0.41 9.41
N LEU A 74 -20.43 -0.75 10.72
CA LEU A 74 -21.62 -0.95 11.56
C LEU A 74 -22.58 0.25 11.59
N ASN A 75 -22.08 1.45 11.36
CA ASN A 75 -22.87 2.68 11.28
C ASN A 75 -23.41 2.98 9.86
N GLY A 76 -23.31 2.02 8.94
CA GLY A 76 -23.75 2.14 7.55
C GLY A 76 -22.83 2.94 6.63
N LYS A 77 -21.69 3.46 7.13
CA LYS A 77 -20.71 4.18 6.32
C LYS A 77 -19.93 3.21 5.42
N LYS A 78 -19.69 3.62 4.18
CA LYS A 78 -19.01 2.83 3.16
C LYS A 78 -17.63 3.39 2.88
N ILE A 79 -16.62 2.57 3.13
CA ILE A 79 -15.22 2.89 2.85
C ILE A 79 -14.74 2.03 1.69
N ILE A 80 -14.08 2.63 0.73
CA ILE A 80 -13.40 1.92 -0.35
C ILE A 80 -11.90 2.07 -0.14
N VAL A 81 -11.20 0.93 -0.24
CA VAL A 81 -9.74 0.92 -0.34
C VAL A 81 -9.37 0.43 -1.72
N VAL A 82 -8.50 1.16 -2.38
CA VAL A 82 -7.99 0.87 -3.73
C VAL A 82 -6.49 0.76 -3.66
N GLN A 83 -5.90 -0.21 -4.31
CA GLN A 83 -4.46 -0.21 -4.54
C GLN A 83 -4.17 0.15 -5.99
N VAL A 84 -3.19 1.02 -6.20
CA VAL A 84 -2.67 1.39 -7.52
C VAL A 84 -1.16 1.21 -7.53
N MET A 85 -0.61 0.62 -8.59
CA MET A 85 0.83 0.50 -8.76
C MET A 85 1.31 1.43 -9.86
N LEU A 86 2.26 2.30 -9.52
CA LEU A 86 2.92 3.20 -10.46
C LEU A 86 3.91 2.43 -11.34
N ARG A 87 4.39 3.04 -12.41
CA ARG A 87 5.17 2.30 -13.42
C ARG A 87 6.64 2.69 -13.51
N LEU A 88 6.97 3.92 -13.09
CA LEU A 88 8.33 4.42 -13.26
C LEU A 88 9.30 3.65 -12.34
N PHE A 89 10.28 2.97 -12.93
CA PHE A 89 11.26 2.08 -12.28
C PHE A 89 10.70 0.77 -11.69
N MET A 90 9.46 0.39 -12.03
CA MET A 90 8.78 -0.77 -11.43
C MET A 90 8.89 -2.07 -12.25
N ASN A 91 9.52 -2.15 -13.37
CA ASN A 91 9.80 -3.36 -14.17
C ASN A 91 8.65 -4.40 -14.27
N LEU A 92 7.40 -3.93 -14.29
CA LEU A 92 6.20 -4.75 -14.40
C LEU A 92 5.34 -4.31 -15.59
N SER A 93 4.68 -5.28 -16.23
CA SER A 93 3.71 -5.01 -17.29
C SER A 93 2.37 -4.64 -16.67
N LEU A 94 2.12 -3.36 -16.51
CA LEU A 94 0.92 -2.81 -15.89
C LEU A 94 0.23 -1.85 -16.86
N ASP A 95 -1.10 -1.79 -16.76
CA ASP A 95 -1.90 -0.77 -17.43
C ASP A 95 -1.63 0.61 -16.82
N ASP A 96 -2.09 1.67 -17.49
CA ASP A 96 -1.87 3.04 -17.06
C ASP A 96 -2.59 3.33 -15.72
N PRO A 97 -1.85 3.64 -14.62
CA PRO A 97 -2.44 3.89 -13.31
C PRO A 97 -3.31 5.15 -13.27
N PHE A 98 -2.96 6.19 -14.02
CA PHE A 98 -3.72 7.44 -14.07
C PHE A 98 -5.05 7.24 -14.81
N LYS A 99 -5.04 6.51 -15.92
CA LYS A 99 -6.26 6.14 -16.63
C LYS A 99 -7.14 5.23 -15.77
N GLY A 100 -6.55 4.17 -15.20
CA GLY A 100 -7.29 3.18 -14.41
C GLY A 100 -7.99 3.79 -13.20
N ILE A 101 -7.33 4.68 -12.47
CA ILE A 101 -7.95 5.31 -11.30
C ILE A 101 -9.10 6.25 -11.69
N ILE A 102 -9.01 7.01 -12.78
CA ILE A 102 -10.11 7.88 -13.21
C ILE A 102 -11.32 7.08 -13.69
N GLU A 103 -11.10 6.00 -14.44
CA GLU A 103 -12.19 5.09 -14.84
C GLU A 103 -12.87 4.45 -13.63
N PHE A 104 -12.12 4.16 -12.58
CA PHE A 104 -12.65 3.70 -11.30
C PHE A 104 -13.48 4.79 -10.59
N LEU A 105 -12.94 6.01 -10.46
CA LEU A 105 -13.60 7.15 -9.79
C LEU A 105 -14.83 7.67 -10.55
N GLN A 106 -15.00 7.35 -11.82
CA GLN A 106 -16.25 7.61 -12.54
C GLN A 106 -17.41 6.73 -12.03
N LYS A 107 -17.11 5.53 -11.54
CA LYS A 107 -18.08 4.54 -11.02
C LYS A 107 -18.26 4.68 -9.51
N GLU A 108 -17.17 4.88 -8.78
CA GLU A 108 -17.17 5.02 -7.32
C GLU A 108 -16.75 6.45 -6.94
N ARG A 109 -17.72 7.22 -6.42
CA ARG A 109 -17.56 8.66 -6.16
C ARG A 109 -17.66 8.97 -4.68
N LEU A 110 -16.66 9.68 -4.16
CA LEU A 110 -16.64 10.20 -2.80
C LEU A 110 -17.88 11.06 -2.54
N GLY A 111 -18.54 10.86 -1.39
CA GLY A 111 -19.76 11.56 -1.01
C GLY A 111 -21.04 11.14 -1.75
N SER A 112 -20.96 10.18 -2.70
CA SER A 112 -22.11 9.70 -3.48
C SER A 112 -22.28 8.18 -3.35
N THR A 113 -21.31 7.38 -3.80
CA THR A 113 -21.37 5.91 -3.72
C THR A 113 -20.68 5.36 -2.48
N CYS A 114 -19.83 6.16 -1.85
CA CYS A 114 -19.08 5.83 -0.64
C CYS A 114 -18.79 7.10 0.18
N ASP A 115 -18.45 6.89 1.46
CA ASP A 115 -18.16 7.94 2.43
C ASP A 115 -16.66 8.24 2.54
N ALA A 116 -15.80 7.31 2.14
CA ALA A 116 -14.36 7.50 2.07
C ALA A 116 -13.73 6.63 0.97
N ILE A 117 -12.66 7.14 0.36
CA ILE A 117 -11.80 6.40 -0.58
C ILE A 117 -10.36 6.57 -0.13
N ILE A 118 -9.70 5.45 0.19
CA ILE A 118 -8.29 5.40 0.57
C ILE A 118 -7.52 4.70 -0.56
N ILE A 119 -6.46 5.32 -1.04
CA ILE A 119 -5.59 4.74 -2.06
C ILE A 119 -4.24 4.37 -1.44
N ASP A 120 -3.87 3.07 -1.52
CA ASP A 120 -2.49 2.63 -1.38
C ASP A 120 -1.81 2.80 -2.75
N MET A 121 -0.92 3.77 -2.82
CA MET A 121 -0.17 4.14 -4.02
C MET A 121 1.22 3.52 -3.97
N HIS A 122 1.35 2.32 -4.55
CA HIS A 122 2.58 1.55 -4.55
C HIS A 122 3.50 1.95 -5.70
N GLY A 123 4.71 2.40 -5.44
CA GLY A 123 5.66 2.80 -6.49
C GLY A 123 6.94 3.43 -5.98
N GLU A 124 7.95 3.48 -6.87
CA GLU A 124 9.30 3.94 -6.54
C GLU A 124 9.47 5.47 -6.67
N ALA A 125 9.07 6.04 -7.82
CA ALA A 125 9.44 7.40 -8.17
C ALA A 125 8.61 8.45 -7.44
N THR A 126 9.24 9.30 -6.63
CA THR A 126 8.59 10.37 -5.86
C THR A 126 7.86 11.39 -6.73
N SER A 127 8.38 11.69 -7.92
CA SER A 127 7.74 12.60 -8.87
C SER A 127 6.43 12.03 -9.42
N GLU A 128 6.40 10.73 -9.75
CA GLU A 128 5.18 10.05 -10.20
C GLU A 128 4.15 9.96 -9.06
N LYS A 129 4.60 9.63 -7.84
CA LYS A 129 3.78 9.62 -6.63
C LYS A 129 3.12 10.99 -6.37
N LYS A 130 3.91 12.07 -6.40
CA LYS A 130 3.39 13.44 -6.24
C LYS A 130 2.37 13.79 -7.33
N ALA A 131 2.70 13.51 -8.59
CA ALA A 131 1.80 13.78 -9.71
C ALA A 131 0.47 13.02 -9.55
N PHE A 132 0.53 11.74 -9.13
CA PHE A 132 -0.67 10.94 -8.87
C PHE A 132 -1.53 11.52 -7.74
N GLY A 133 -0.93 11.92 -6.63
CA GLY A 133 -1.65 12.54 -5.51
C GLY A 133 -2.40 13.80 -5.94
N TYR A 134 -1.75 14.72 -6.64
CA TYR A 134 -2.40 15.93 -7.16
C TYR A 134 -3.46 15.63 -8.22
N TYR A 135 -3.27 14.59 -9.02
CA TYR A 135 -4.21 14.20 -10.07
C TYR A 135 -5.58 13.78 -9.53
N VAL A 136 -5.61 13.16 -8.36
CA VAL A 136 -6.85 12.70 -7.69
C VAL A 136 -7.27 13.60 -6.53
N ASP A 137 -6.61 14.74 -6.31
CA ASP A 137 -6.88 15.66 -5.21
C ASP A 137 -8.33 16.16 -5.23
N GLY A 138 -9.01 16.04 -4.09
CA GLY A 138 -10.42 16.38 -3.89
C GLY A 138 -11.41 15.30 -4.38
N GLN A 139 -10.93 14.19 -4.95
CA GLN A 139 -11.76 13.09 -5.42
C GLN A 139 -11.69 11.87 -4.50
N VAL A 140 -10.70 11.84 -3.61
CA VAL A 140 -10.45 10.74 -2.64
C VAL A 140 -10.10 11.31 -1.27
N THR A 141 -10.28 10.51 -0.23
CA THR A 141 -9.98 10.89 1.15
C THR A 141 -8.47 10.96 1.38
N ALA A 142 -7.73 9.93 0.96
CA ALA A 142 -6.29 9.85 1.18
C ALA A 142 -5.58 9.08 0.06
N VAL A 143 -4.35 9.51 -0.22
CA VAL A 143 -3.37 8.79 -1.05
C VAL A 143 -2.12 8.58 -0.20
N LEU A 144 -1.86 7.34 0.17
CA LEU A 144 -0.74 6.93 1.01
C LEU A 144 0.22 6.09 0.19
N GLY A 145 1.47 6.54 0.09
CA GLY A 145 2.49 5.83 -0.67
C GLY A 145 3.10 4.66 0.08
N THR A 146 3.48 3.62 -0.65
CA THR A 146 4.20 2.43 -0.18
C THR A 146 5.31 2.07 -1.17
N HIS A 147 6.11 1.07 -0.91
CA HIS A 147 7.19 0.49 -1.71
C HIS A 147 8.60 0.84 -1.24
N THR A 148 8.92 2.11 -0.94
CA THR A 148 10.32 2.50 -0.70
C THR A 148 10.84 2.05 0.68
N HIS A 149 9.95 1.65 1.57
CA HIS A 149 10.22 1.26 2.95
C HIS A 149 10.73 2.39 3.86
N VAL A 150 10.89 3.60 3.33
CA VAL A 150 11.40 4.76 4.07
C VAL A 150 10.30 5.80 4.24
N PRO A 151 9.89 6.13 5.47
CA PRO A 151 8.83 7.11 5.68
C PRO A 151 9.29 8.50 5.25
N THR A 152 8.42 9.19 4.51
CA THR A 152 8.71 10.54 4.03
C THR A 152 8.11 11.61 4.95
N ALA A 153 8.74 12.77 5.03
CA ALA A 153 8.36 13.88 5.91
C ALA A 153 7.28 14.80 5.30
N ASP A 154 6.60 14.37 4.23
CA ASP A 154 5.71 15.22 3.44
C ASP A 154 4.22 14.94 3.64
N SER A 155 3.84 14.49 4.84
CA SER A 155 2.43 14.30 5.22
C SER A 155 1.70 15.63 5.21
N ILE A 156 0.73 15.79 4.30
CA ILE A 156 -0.03 17.03 4.12
C ILE A 156 -1.48 16.77 3.73
N ILE A 157 -2.33 17.78 3.90
CA ILE A 157 -3.61 17.87 3.19
C ILE A 157 -3.39 18.65 1.91
N LEU A 158 -3.68 18.05 0.78
CA LEU A 158 -3.59 18.70 -0.54
C LEU A 158 -4.66 19.82 -0.68
N PRO A 159 -4.49 20.76 -1.62
CA PRO A 159 -5.33 21.97 -1.71
C PRO A 159 -6.84 21.72 -1.81
N LYS A 160 -7.29 20.56 -2.33
CA LYS A 160 -8.70 20.20 -2.44
C LYS A 160 -9.18 19.24 -1.35
N GLY A 161 -8.34 18.93 -0.35
CA GLY A 161 -8.74 18.21 0.85
C GLY A 161 -8.36 16.73 0.91
N THR A 162 -7.58 16.21 -0.03
CA THR A 162 -7.06 14.83 0.03
C THR A 162 -5.83 14.77 0.95
N ALA A 163 -5.80 13.85 1.93
CA ALA A 163 -4.58 13.54 2.68
C ALA A 163 -3.55 12.86 1.78
N TYR A 164 -2.29 13.24 1.93
CA TYR A 164 -1.21 12.72 1.10
C TYR A 164 0.08 12.50 1.90
N GLN A 165 0.75 11.38 1.63
CA GLN A 165 2.13 11.12 2.03
C GLN A 165 2.81 10.29 0.94
N THR A 166 4.04 10.68 0.55
CA THR A 166 4.79 10.01 -0.53
C THR A 166 5.11 8.55 -0.18
N ASP A 167 5.51 8.26 1.05
CA ASP A 167 5.65 6.90 1.56
C ASP A 167 5.43 6.86 3.07
N VAL A 168 4.63 5.91 3.54
CA VAL A 168 4.33 5.76 4.97
C VAL A 168 5.42 5.00 5.72
N GLY A 169 6.39 4.42 5.00
CA GLY A 169 7.45 3.59 5.55
C GLY A 169 7.05 2.14 5.75
N MET A 170 7.97 1.34 6.27
CA MET A 170 7.73 -0.07 6.59
C MET A 170 7.42 -0.28 8.07
N SER A 171 6.74 -1.38 8.39
CA SER A 171 6.72 -1.94 9.74
C SER A 171 7.81 -3.00 9.82
N GLY A 172 8.93 -2.68 10.50
CA GLY A 172 10.10 -3.55 10.51
C GLY A 172 11.27 -2.95 11.26
N ASP A 173 12.42 -3.59 11.15
CA ASP A 173 13.66 -3.14 11.79
C ASP A 173 14.35 -2.06 10.93
N TYR A 174 14.47 -0.86 11.48
CA TYR A 174 15.12 0.26 10.80
C TYR A 174 16.66 0.26 10.95
N ASN A 175 17.23 -0.59 11.82
CA ASN A 175 18.67 -0.88 11.84
C ASN A 175 19.02 -1.95 10.79
N SER A 176 18.66 -1.69 9.55
CA SER A 176 18.67 -2.65 8.45
C SER A 176 18.86 -1.94 7.10
N ILE A 177 18.97 -2.69 6.03
CA ILE A 177 18.86 -2.15 4.67
C ILE A 177 17.44 -2.45 4.16
N ILE A 178 16.57 -1.47 4.34
CA ILE A 178 15.14 -1.53 3.98
C ILE A 178 14.41 -2.81 4.46
N GLY A 179 14.76 -3.27 5.68
CA GLY A 179 14.17 -4.45 6.31
C GLY A 179 15.02 -5.71 6.25
N PHE A 180 16.14 -5.73 5.52
CA PHE A 180 17.05 -6.88 5.45
C PHE A 180 18.32 -6.66 6.27
N ASP A 181 18.93 -7.77 6.74
CA ASP A 181 20.27 -7.75 7.34
C ASP A 181 21.27 -6.97 6.49
N ILE A 182 22.14 -6.22 7.15
CA ILE A 182 23.01 -5.23 6.53
C ILE A 182 24.04 -5.84 5.57
N ASN A 183 24.55 -7.04 5.88
CA ASN A 183 25.76 -7.57 5.23
C ASN A 183 25.55 -7.92 3.75
N ASN A 184 24.50 -8.65 3.43
CA ASN A 184 24.23 -9.12 2.07
C ASN A 184 23.90 -7.98 1.08
N PRO A 185 23.03 -7.00 1.41
CA PRO A 185 22.80 -5.87 0.53
C PRO A 185 24.06 -5.01 0.31
N ILE A 186 24.83 -4.71 1.37
CA ILE A 186 26.09 -3.95 1.23
C ILE A 186 27.07 -4.68 0.32
N HIS A 187 27.23 -6.01 0.49
CA HIS A 187 28.10 -6.78 -0.38
C HIS A 187 27.70 -6.62 -1.85
N GLY A 188 26.40 -6.70 -2.16
CA GLY A 188 25.90 -6.52 -3.53
C GLY A 188 26.25 -5.16 -4.12
N PHE A 189 26.06 -4.07 -3.37
CA PHE A 189 26.39 -2.73 -3.82
C PHE A 189 27.89 -2.49 -3.98
N VAL A 190 28.69 -2.98 -3.04
CA VAL A 190 30.15 -2.76 -3.06
C VAL A 190 30.87 -3.63 -4.08
N LYS A 191 30.41 -4.86 -4.28
CA LYS A 191 31.09 -5.84 -5.15
C LYS A 191 30.46 -5.98 -6.54
N GLY A 192 29.24 -5.44 -6.76
CA GLY A 192 28.53 -5.54 -8.03
C GLY A 192 27.91 -6.91 -8.32
N TYR A 193 27.94 -7.83 -7.37
CA TYR A 193 27.26 -9.13 -7.45
C TYR A 193 26.69 -9.53 -6.08
N ARG A 194 25.63 -10.35 -6.09
CA ARG A 194 24.99 -10.81 -4.85
C ARG A 194 25.89 -11.78 -4.09
N ALA A 195 25.92 -11.65 -2.77
CA ALA A 195 26.51 -12.66 -1.89
C ALA A 195 25.73 -13.97 -2.00
N GLU A 196 26.32 -15.06 -1.54
CA GLU A 196 25.63 -16.35 -1.47
C GLU A 196 24.45 -16.29 -0.47
N GLY A 197 23.36 -16.98 -0.81
CA GLY A 197 22.18 -17.07 0.02
C GLY A 197 21.09 -16.01 -0.31
N ARG A 198 19.97 -16.14 0.40
CA ARG A 198 18.86 -15.17 0.32
C ARG A 198 19.10 -14.02 1.30
N PHE A 199 18.51 -12.88 1.02
CA PHE A 199 18.41 -11.80 2.01
C PHE A 199 17.58 -12.28 3.20
N THR A 200 18.03 -12.00 4.40
CA THR A 200 17.36 -12.37 5.65
C THR A 200 16.73 -11.12 6.25
N PRO A 201 15.45 -11.13 6.63
CA PRO A 201 14.84 -10.02 7.35
C PRO A 201 15.57 -9.71 8.65
N ALA A 202 15.77 -8.44 8.95
CA ALA A 202 16.26 -7.96 10.25
C ALA A 202 15.08 -7.94 11.25
N THR A 203 15.32 -8.37 12.49
CA THR A 203 14.24 -8.58 13.49
C THR A 203 14.57 -8.15 14.91
N GLU A 204 15.60 -7.30 15.09
CA GLU A 204 16.03 -6.92 16.45
C GLU A 204 15.13 -5.87 17.09
N LYS A 205 14.82 -4.79 16.36
CA LYS A 205 14.05 -3.66 16.90
C LYS A 205 12.98 -3.21 15.92
N ILE A 206 11.77 -3.67 16.13
CA ILE A 206 10.65 -3.39 15.23
C ILE A 206 10.07 -2.01 15.50
N THR A 207 9.95 -1.22 14.43
CA THR A 207 9.22 0.04 14.40
C THR A 207 7.99 -0.12 13.50
N ILE A 208 6.83 0.32 13.98
CA ILE A 208 5.59 0.37 13.19
C ILE A 208 5.50 1.76 12.56
N CYS A 209 5.40 1.82 11.23
CA CYS A 209 5.14 3.06 10.50
C CYS A 209 3.78 3.02 9.80
N GLY A 210 3.17 4.20 9.67
CA GLY A 210 1.86 4.35 9.04
C GLY A 210 1.34 5.78 9.11
N ALA A 211 0.04 5.96 8.84
CA ALA A 211 -0.62 7.24 8.99
C ALA A 211 -2.04 7.07 9.55
N LEU A 212 -2.43 7.94 10.46
CA LEU A 212 -3.80 8.09 10.95
C LEU A 212 -4.49 9.21 10.16
N ILE A 213 -5.66 8.92 9.60
CA ILE A 213 -6.44 9.89 8.82
C ILE A 213 -7.73 10.23 9.55
N ASP A 214 -7.92 11.50 9.88
CA ASP A 214 -9.18 12.04 10.37
C ASP A 214 -10.04 12.50 9.19
N ILE A 215 -11.25 11.96 9.08
CA ILE A 215 -12.14 12.18 7.93
C ILE A 215 -13.29 13.12 8.32
N ASP A 216 -13.60 14.07 7.43
CA ASP A 216 -14.84 14.81 7.54
C ASP A 216 -16.02 13.94 7.08
N ILE A 217 -16.89 13.63 8.00
CA ILE A 217 -18.04 12.75 7.77
C ILE A 217 -19.07 13.30 6.75
N ASN A 218 -19.07 14.59 6.50
CA ASN A 218 -20.00 15.23 5.57
C ASN A 218 -19.47 15.27 4.14
N THR A 219 -18.14 15.41 3.97
CA THR A 219 -17.50 15.54 2.66
C THR A 219 -16.75 14.27 2.24
N GLY A 220 -16.35 13.43 3.20
CA GLY A 220 -15.46 12.30 2.98
C GLY A 220 -14.00 12.69 2.77
N LEU A 221 -13.67 13.98 2.74
CA LEU A 221 -12.30 14.48 2.62
C LEU A 221 -11.58 14.41 3.97
N ALA A 222 -10.24 14.48 3.93
CA ALA A 222 -9.45 14.44 5.15
C ALA A 222 -9.46 15.80 5.86
N LYS A 223 -9.54 15.76 7.20
CA LYS A 223 -9.32 16.90 8.10
C LYS A 223 -7.87 16.97 8.57
N ASN A 224 -7.28 15.80 8.78
CA ASN A 224 -5.91 15.70 9.27
C ASN A 224 -5.25 14.42 8.79
N ILE A 225 -3.92 14.43 8.73
CA ILE A 225 -3.06 13.28 8.57
C ILE A 225 -1.98 13.32 9.63
N THR A 226 -1.89 12.27 10.45
CA THR A 226 -0.87 12.14 11.49
C THR A 226 0.02 10.96 11.15
N PRO A 227 1.29 11.17 10.77
CA PRO A 227 2.23 10.07 10.58
C PRO A 227 2.46 9.34 11.91
N ILE A 228 2.57 8.02 11.84
CA ILE A 228 2.84 7.13 12.97
C ILE A 228 4.23 6.54 12.78
N GLN A 229 5.04 6.60 13.84
CA GLN A 229 6.32 5.91 13.92
C GLN A 229 6.56 5.52 15.38
N GLU A 230 6.27 4.26 15.72
CA GLU A 230 6.32 3.73 17.09
C GLU A 230 7.28 2.54 17.16
N THR A 231 8.17 2.52 18.19
CA THR A 231 9.24 1.52 18.35
C THR A 231 9.15 0.81 19.70
#